data_51515a9743c52aa49f644b2010209e2d
#
_entry.id   51515a9743c52aa49f644b2010209e2d
#
_cell.length_a   1.000
_cell.length_b   1.000
_cell.length_c   1.000
_cell.angle_alpha   90.00
_cell.angle_beta   90.00
_cell.angle_gamma   90.00
#
_symmetry.space_group_name_H-M   'P 1'
#
loop_
_entity.id
_entity.type
_entity.pdbx_description
1 polymer ?
#
loop_
_entity_poly.entity_id
_entity_poly.type
_entity_poly.pdbx_seq_one_letter_code
_entity_poly.pdbx_strand_id
1 'polypeptide(L)'
;MREVDDNEICFVECKWNKSVCVKKVFLDFFTEADADIFCIQESKMQEGQLELDLPGYHQYWNYAVKKGYSGTAVFTKKEPLSVTYGIGIEEHDQEGRVITCEFEDFYFVTVYTPNSQNELARLDYRMRWEDDFRMYLKKLEEKKPVIVTGDMNVAHKEIDLKNPKTNRKNAGFTDEERGKFTELLDAGFIDTFRYFYPDREGIYSWWSYRFSARAKNAGWRIDYFCVSESLKERLKDAKILTDVMGSDHCPIELDMD
;
A
#
# COMPACT_ATOMS: atom_id res chain seq x y z
N MET A 1 4.38 -5.55 -25.51
CA MET A 1 5.75 -5.18 -25.14
C MET A 1 5.73 -3.66 -24.93
N ARG A 2 5.90 -3.21 -23.67
CA ARG A 2 6.18 -1.78 -23.42
C ARG A 2 7.53 -1.47 -24.09
N GLU A 3 7.62 -0.37 -24.84
CA GLU A 3 8.91 0.25 -25.11
C GLU A 3 9.37 0.83 -23.77
N VAL A 4 10.32 0.19 -23.13
CA VAL A 4 10.89 0.62 -21.86
C VAL A 4 11.82 1.78 -22.17
N ASP A 5 11.45 2.97 -21.74
CA ASP A 5 12.40 4.08 -21.59
C ASP A 5 13.31 3.69 -20.40
N ASP A 6 14.63 3.61 -20.61
CA ASP A 6 15.62 3.09 -19.66
C ASP A 6 15.64 3.84 -18.29
N ASN A 7 14.82 4.87 -18.12
CA ASN A 7 14.71 5.70 -16.93
C ASN A 7 13.35 5.60 -16.21
N GLU A 8 12.39 4.84 -16.72
CA GLU A 8 11.05 4.72 -16.10
C GLU A 8 11.05 3.62 -15.03
N ILE A 9 10.64 3.97 -13.80
CA ILE A 9 10.52 3.04 -12.68
C ILE A 9 9.04 2.74 -12.45
N CYS A 10 8.68 1.46 -12.50
CA CYS A 10 7.33 0.98 -12.25
C CYS A 10 7.22 0.37 -10.85
N PHE A 11 6.25 0.81 -10.09
CA PHE A 11 5.93 0.31 -8.76
C PHE A 11 4.55 -0.32 -8.77
N VAL A 12 4.41 -1.50 -8.19
CA VAL A 12 3.10 -2.16 -8.02
C VAL A 12 2.89 -2.54 -6.56
N GLU A 13 1.70 -2.27 -6.07
CA GLU A 13 1.22 -2.67 -4.76
C GLU A 13 -0.02 -3.55 -4.93
N CYS A 14 -0.13 -4.63 -4.16
CA CYS A 14 -1.33 -5.44 -4.11
C CYS A 14 -1.46 -6.23 -2.80
N LYS A 15 -2.68 -6.71 -2.53
CA LYS A 15 -3.00 -7.55 -1.38
C LYS A 15 -3.37 -8.96 -1.82
N TRP A 16 -2.67 -9.97 -1.32
CA TRP A 16 -2.85 -11.36 -1.74
C TRP A 16 -3.03 -12.34 -0.58
N ASN A 17 -3.85 -13.37 -0.81
CA ASN A 17 -4.23 -14.37 0.19
C ASN A 17 -3.68 -15.78 -0.13
N LYS A 18 -3.59 -16.64 0.87
CA LYS A 18 -2.89 -17.94 0.99
C LYS A 18 -3.27 -19.10 0.03
N SER A 19 -4.28 -19.00 -0.86
CA SER A 19 -4.75 -20.19 -1.60
C SER A 19 -3.92 -20.53 -2.84
N VAL A 20 -3.86 -21.83 -3.23
CA VAL A 20 -3.05 -22.32 -4.35
C VAL A 20 -3.47 -21.69 -5.70
N CYS A 21 -4.78 -21.45 -5.90
CA CYS A 21 -5.27 -20.75 -7.10
C CYS A 21 -4.80 -19.30 -7.14
N VAL A 22 -4.71 -18.67 -5.98
CA VAL A 22 -4.19 -17.32 -5.80
C VAL A 22 -2.69 -17.25 -6.10
N LYS A 23 -1.92 -18.30 -5.76
CA LYS A 23 -0.48 -18.35 -6.09
C LYS A 23 -0.25 -18.26 -7.61
N LYS A 24 -1.03 -18.97 -8.42
CA LYS A 24 -0.89 -18.90 -9.87
C LYS A 24 -1.28 -17.54 -10.41
N VAL A 25 -2.42 -17.00 -10.02
CA VAL A 25 -2.89 -15.66 -10.45
C VAL A 25 -1.88 -14.58 -10.03
N PHE A 26 -1.32 -14.70 -8.81
CA PHE A 26 -0.27 -13.81 -8.33
C PHE A 26 0.97 -13.87 -9.23
N LEU A 27 1.50 -15.06 -9.49
CA LEU A 27 2.71 -15.23 -10.30
C LEU A 27 2.50 -14.78 -11.75
N ASP A 28 1.33 -15.07 -12.33
CA ASP A 28 0.98 -14.63 -13.67
C ASP A 28 0.98 -13.08 -13.73
N PHE A 29 0.29 -12.43 -12.79
CA PHE A 29 0.24 -10.98 -12.71
C PHE A 29 1.60 -10.35 -12.36
N PHE A 30 2.35 -10.92 -11.40
CA PHE A 30 3.68 -10.46 -11.04
C PHE A 30 4.63 -10.45 -12.26
N THR A 31 4.57 -11.52 -13.05
CA THR A 31 5.39 -11.65 -14.28
C THR A 31 4.93 -10.67 -15.36
N GLU A 32 3.63 -10.46 -15.51
CA GLU A 32 3.06 -9.53 -16.49
C GLU A 32 3.36 -8.06 -16.15
N ALA A 33 3.25 -7.72 -14.87
CA ALA A 33 3.53 -6.38 -14.36
C ALA A 33 5.00 -5.99 -14.55
N ASP A 34 5.91 -6.96 -14.40
CA ASP A 34 7.38 -6.77 -14.52
C ASP A 34 7.88 -5.50 -13.83
N ALA A 35 7.31 -5.19 -12.65
CA ALA A 35 7.59 -3.98 -11.91
C ALA A 35 9.02 -3.97 -11.36
N ASP A 36 9.65 -2.80 -11.25
CA ASP A 36 10.98 -2.66 -10.64
C ASP A 36 10.94 -2.88 -9.13
N ILE A 37 9.85 -2.42 -8.52
CA ILE A 37 9.53 -2.68 -7.11
C ILE A 37 8.07 -3.12 -7.03
N PHE A 38 7.86 -4.29 -6.44
CA PHE A 38 6.55 -4.87 -6.20
C PHE A 38 6.39 -5.11 -4.69
N CYS A 39 5.25 -4.78 -4.10
CA CYS A 39 5.00 -5.07 -2.69
C CYS A 39 3.63 -5.67 -2.44
N ILE A 40 3.51 -6.39 -1.35
CA ILE A 40 2.26 -7.00 -0.92
C ILE A 40 2.01 -6.74 0.57
N GLN A 41 0.73 -6.60 0.93
CA GLN A 41 0.28 -6.47 2.29
C GLN A 41 -0.62 -7.66 2.67
N GLU A 42 -0.77 -7.87 3.97
CA GLU A 42 -1.57 -8.95 4.54
C GLU A 42 -1.17 -10.35 4.05
N SER A 43 0.14 -10.56 3.93
CA SER A 43 0.68 -11.84 3.49
C SER A 43 0.24 -13.02 4.39
N LYS A 44 -0.01 -12.76 5.69
CA LYS A 44 -0.39 -13.77 6.71
C LYS A 44 0.55 -14.97 6.79
N MET A 45 1.79 -14.74 6.34
CA MET A 45 2.82 -15.78 6.25
C MET A 45 3.70 -15.77 7.49
N GLN A 46 4.45 -16.86 7.65
CA GLN A 46 5.58 -16.99 8.54
C GLN A 46 6.78 -17.48 7.75
N GLU A 47 7.96 -17.27 8.26
CA GLU A 47 9.20 -17.72 7.67
C GLU A 47 9.14 -19.21 7.31
N GLY A 48 9.61 -19.58 6.11
CA GLY A 48 9.62 -20.95 5.60
C GLY A 48 8.26 -21.51 5.15
N GLN A 49 7.16 -20.75 5.22
CA GLN A 49 5.84 -21.23 4.76
C GLN A 49 5.61 -21.11 3.26
N LEU A 50 6.36 -20.24 2.60
CA LEU A 50 6.25 -19.99 1.16
C LEU A 50 7.63 -19.73 0.59
N GLU A 51 7.99 -20.50 -0.41
CA GLU A 51 9.14 -20.22 -1.27
C GLU A 51 8.61 -19.79 -2.63
N LEU A 52 8.99 -18.58 -3.05
CA LEU A 52 8.71 -18.05 -4.37
C LEU A 52 10.02 -18.03 -5.17
N ASP A 53 10.01 -18.74 -6.28
CA ASP A 53 11.07 -18.62 -7.28
C ASP A 53 10.73 -17.44 -8.19
N LEU A 54 11.40 -16.31 -7.98
CA LEU A 54 11.24 -15.07 -8.72
C LEU A 54 12.61 -14.62 -9.23
N PRO A 55 13.08 -15.22 -10.34
CA PRO A 55 14.39 -14.90 -10.90
C PRO A 55 14.52 -13.40 -11.19
N GLY A 56 15.64 -12.80 -10.77
CA GLY A 56 15.93 -11.38 -10.96
C GLY A 56 15.34 -10.47 -9.89
N TYR A 57 14.67 -11.02 -8.86
CA TYR A 57 14.15 -10.22 -7.76
C TYR A 57 14.76 -10.59 -6.41
N HIS A 58 15.16 -9.59 -5.66
CA HIS A 58 15.45 -9.67 -4.23
C HIS A 58 14.13 -9.64 -3.45
N GLN A 59 14.02 -10.41 -2.36
CA GLN A 59 12.77 -10.58 -1.60
C GLN A 59 13.00 -10.21 -0.13
N TYR A 60 12.13 -9.38 0.42
CA TYR A 60 12.16 -8.93 1.80
C TYR A 60 10.80 -9.13 2.44
N TRP A 61 10.75 -9.89 3.54
CA TRP A 61 9.52 -10.27 4.21
C TRP A 61 9.51 -9.79 5.66
N ASN A 62 8.44 -9.16 6.09
CA ASN A 62 8.19 -8.80 7.47
C ASN A 62 6.97 -9.56 8.00
N TYR A 63 7.21 -10.43 8.96
CA TYR A 63 6.21 -11.31 9.52
C TYR A 63 5.68 -10.76 10.84
N ALA A 64 4.37 -10.92 11.09
CA ALA A 64 3.81 -10.66 12.41
C ALA A 64 4.23 -11.75 13.41
N VAL A 65 4.43 -11.38 14.67
CA VAL A 65 4.64 -12.33 15.77
C VAL A 65 3.45 -13.28 15.88
N LYS A 66 2.24 -12.74 15.72
CA LYS A 66 1.01 -13.54 15.68
C LYS A 66 0.88 -14.26 14.35
N LYS A 67 0.90 -15.60 14.40
CA LYS A 67 0.78 -16.46 13.21
C LYS A 67 -0.53 -16.25 12.44
N GLY A 68 -0.43 -16.19 11.12
CA GLY A 68 -1.59 -16.05 10.23
C GLY A 68 -2.24 -14.67 10.25
N TYR A 69 -1.52 -13.64 10.67
CA TYR A 69 -1.99 -12.28 10.83
C TYR A 69 -1.06 -11.30 10.13
N SER A 70 -1.60 -10.22 9.56
CA SER A 70 -0.83 -9.10 8.96
C SER A 70 0.33 -9.56 8.05
N GLY A 71 1.48 -8.93 8.12
CA GLY A 71 2.67 -9.24 7.34
C GLY A 71 2.72 -8.51 6.01
N THR A 72 3.93 -8.08 5.62
CA THR A 72 4.22 -7.38 4.37
C THR A 72 5.40 -8.03 3.65
N ALA A 73 5.53 -7.81 2.35
CA ALA A 73 6.72 -8.16 1.60
C ALA A 73 7.01 -7.15 0.49
N VAL A 74 8.29 -7.05 0.12
CA VAL A 74 8.79 -6.23 -0.99
C VAL A 74 9.66 -7.11 -1.88
N PHE A 75 9.51 -6.92 -3.18
CA PHE A 75 10.29 -7.58 -4.23
C PHE A 75 10.91 -6.50 -5.10
N THR A 76 12.23 -6.55 -5.32
CA THR A 76 12.94 -5.50 -6.05
C THR A 76 13.89 -6.08 -7.07
N LYS A 77 13.96 -5.53 -8.29
CA LYS A 77 14.97 -5.90 -9.28
C LYS A 77 16.36 -5.41 -8.85
N LYS A 78 16.44 -4.17 -8.38
CA LYS A 78 17.69 -3.59 -7.86
C LYS A 78 17.80 -3.86 -6.36
N GLU A 79 18.96 -4.36 -5.90
CA GLU A 79 19.20 -4.56 -4.48
C GLU A 79 19.24 -3.21 -3.74
N PRO A 80 18.44 -3.02 -2.67
CA PRO A 80 18.49 -1.81 -1.87
C PRO A 80 19.81 -1.70 -1.07
N LEU A 81 20.23 -0.47 -0.78
CA LEU A 81 21.38 -0.18 0.05
C LEU A 81 21.19 -0.69 1.49
N SER A 82 19.98 -0.62 1.99
CA SER A 82 19.59 -1.15 3.30
C SER A 82 18.10 -1.48 3.34
N VAL A 83 17.72 -2.39 4.24
CA VAL A 83 16.31 -2.73 4.51
C VAL A 83 16.05 -2.65 6.01
N THR A 84 14.98 -1.96 6.38
CA THR A 84 14.54 -1.82 7.77
C THR A 84 13.11 -2.38 7.91
N TYR A 85 12.86 -3.09 9.00
CA TYR A 85 11.57 -3.68 9.33
C TYR A 85 10.96 -2.94 10.52
N GLY A 86 9.67 -2.53 10.38
CA GLY A 86 8.99 -1.71 11.37
C GLY A 86 9.38 -0.23 11.30
N ILE A 87 9.00 0.52 12.33
CA ILE A 87 9.27 1.96 12.49
C ILE A 87 10.17 2.29 13.69
N GLY A 88 10.67 1.25 14.38
CA GLY A 88 11.55 1.37 15.54
C GLY A 88 10.79 1.59 16.85
N ILE A 89 9.49 1.28 16.89
CA ILE A 89 8.64 1.33 18.09
C ILE A 89 8.11 -0.07 18.38
N GLU A 90 8.52 -0.67 19.47
CA GLU A 90 8.22 -2.07 19.81
C GLU A 90 6.72 -2.40 19.77
N GLU A 91 5.85 -1.52 20.28
CA GLU A 91 4.40 -1.71 20.23
C GLU A 91 3.87 -1.85 18.79
N HIS A 92 4.47 -1.16 17.84
CA HIS A 92 4.04 -1.10 16.45
C HIS A 92 4.67 -2.18 15.57
N ASP A 93 5.86 -2.65 15.95
CA ASP A 93 6.67 -3.53 15.10
C ASP A 93 6.32 -5.02 15.25
N GLN A 94 5.37 -5.38 16.15
CA GLN A 94 4.94 -6.76 16.39
C GLN A 94 4.08 -7.36 15.27
N GLU A 95 3.51 -6.52 14.41
CA GLU A 95 2.50 -6.97 13.44
C GLU A 95 3.03 -7.05 12.00
N GLY A 96 4.34 -6.83 11.78
CA GLY A 96 4.98 -6.97 10.45
C GLY A 96 4.40 -6.04 9.37
N ARG A 97 4.14 -4.76 9.73
CA ARG A 97 3.35 -3.83 8.94
C ARG A 97 4.15 -2.95 8.00
N VAL A 98 5.44 -2.74 8.26
CA VAL A 98 6.26 -1.79 7.52
C VAL A 98 7.58 -2.42 7.10
N ILE A 99 7.94 -2.24 5.82
CA ILE A 99 9.29 -2.49 5.30
C ILE A 99 9.75 -1.21 4.62
N THR A 100 10.95 -0.77 4.95
CA THR A 100 11.61 0.35 4.29
C THR A 100 12.85 -0.14 3.55
N CYS A 101 12.88 0.07 2.24
CA CYS A 101 14.03 -0.19 1.38
C CYS A 101 14.70 1.15 1.03
N GLU A 102 15.98 1.28 1.32
CA GLU A 102 16.79 2.45 0.95
C GLU A 102 17.41 2.26 -0.43
N PHE A 103 17.16 3.16 -1.35
CA PHE A 103 17.84 3.26 -2.64
C PHE A 103 18.75 4.49 -2.68
N GLU A 104 19.47 4.69 -3.78
CA GLU A 104 20.40 5.82 -3.90
C GLU A 104 19.68 7.17 -3.79
N ASP A 105 18.52 7.31 -4.43
CA ASP A 105 17.81 8.57 -4.62
C ASP A 105 16.56 8.71 -3.75
N PHE A 106 16.02 7.62 -3.17
CA PHE A 106 14.79 7.62 -2.40
C PHE A 106 14.72 6.48 -1.38
N TYR A 107 13.78 6.59 -0.45
CA TYR A 107 13.28 5.49 0.37
C TYR A 107 11.97 4.98 -0.22
N PHE A 108 11.86 3.66 -0.36
CA PHE A 108 10.59 2.99 -0.66
C PHE A 108 10.05 2.35 0.61
N VAL A 109 8.82 2.71 0.99
CA VAL A 109 8.17 2.22 2.21
C VAL A 109 6.88 1.52 1.84
N THR A 110 6.76 0.22 2.12
CA THR A 110 5.46 -0.45 2.09
C THR A 110 4.83 -0.46 3.46
N VAL A 111 3.52 -0.28 3.52
CA VAL A 111 2.77 -0.22 4.77
C VAL A 111 1.45 -0.97 4.70
N TYR A 112 1.11 -1.65 5.78
CA TYR A 112 -0.22 -2.18 6.07
C TYR A 112 -0.76 -1.51 7.33
N THR A 113 -1.46 -0.40 7.18
CA THR A 113 -1.97 0.40 8.28
C THR A 113 -2.95 -0.41 9.15
N PRO A 114 -2.88 -0.33 10.49
CA PRO A 114 -3.81 -1.02 11.36
C PRO A 114 -5.27 -0.62 11.07
N ASN A 115 -6.17 -1.59 10.92
CA ASN A 115 -7.59 -1.32 10.80
C ASN A 115 -8.19 -1.00 12.19
N SER A 116 -9.11 -0.03 12.27
CA SER A 116 -9.79 0.35 13.52
C SER A 116 -10.76 -0.71 14.04
N GLN A 117 -11.06 -1.73 13.25
CA GLN A 117 -11.93 -2.87 13.52
C GLN A 117 -13.41 -2.51 13.72
N ASN A 118 -14.23 -3.55 13.95
CA ASN A 118 -15.65 -3.35 14.25
C ASN A 118 -15.81 -2.50 15.50
N GLU A 119 -16.85 -1.66 15.52
CA GLU A 119 -17.14 -0.77 16.65
C GLU A 119 -15.97 0.16 17.03
N LEU A 120 -15.01 0.33 16.11
CA LEU A 120 -13.82 1.16 16.30
C LEU A 120 -12.93 0.75 17.48
N ALA A 121 -12.92 -0.55 17.80
CA ALA A 121 -12.24 -1.10 18.98
C ALA A 121 -10.73 -0.80 19.05
N ARG A 122 -10.10 -0.48 17.91
CA ARG A 122 -8.68 -0.11 17.81
C ARG A 122 -8.46 1.32 17.34
N LEU A 123 -9.46 2.18 17.32
CA LEU A 123 -9.32 3.55 16.80
C LEU A 123 -8.23 4.34 17.54
N ASP A 124 -8.25 4.35 18.88
CA ASP A 124 -7.26 5.07 19.69
C ASP A 124 -5.83 4.59 19.41
N TYR A 125 -5.63 3.28 19.27
CA TYR A 125 -4.33 2.71 18.91
C TYR A 125 -3.92 3.19 17.51
N ARG A 126 -4.84 3.12 16.55
CA ARG A 126 -4.59 3.56 15.18
C ARG A 126 -4.20 5.02 15.10
N MET A 127 -4.85 5.90 15.87
CA MET A 127 -4.52 7.33 15.87
C MET A 127 -3.08 7.58 16.32
N ARG A 128 -2.61 6.89 17.37
CA ARG A 128 -1.20 6.96 17.81
C ARG A 128 -0.26 6.40 16.75
N TRP A 129 -0.62 5.25 16.19
CA TRP A 129 0.17 4.61 15.14
C TRP A 129 0.37 5.50 13.90
N GLU A 130 -0.68 6.20 13.46
CA GLU A 130 -0.63 7.15 12.33
C GLU A 130 0.30 8.34 12.61
N ASP A 131 0.28 8.88 13.83
CA ASP A 131 1.18 9.96 14.22
C ASP A 131 2.64 9.50 14.20
N ASP A 132 2.93 8.36 14.81
CA ASP A 132 4.27 7.78 14.87
C ASP A 132 4.78 7.39 13.48
N PHE A 133 3.92 6.84 12.63
CA PHE A 133 4.26 6.51 11.25
C PHE A 133 4.55 7.76 10.41
N ARG A 134 3.75 8.81 10.54
CA ARG A 134 4.01 10.09 9.86
C ARG A 134 5.34 10.68 10.30
N MET A 135 5.64 10.68 11.60
CA MET A 135 6.92 11.13 12.12
C MET A 135 8.10 10.28 11.59
N TYR A 136 7.92 8.98 11.49
CA TYR A 136 8.90 8.08 10.89
C TYR A 136 9.18 8.45 9.42
N LEU A 137 8.15 8.64 8.60
CA LEU A 137 8.31 9.06 7.20
C LEU A 137 9.03 10.41 7.08
N LYS A 138 8.69 11.39 7.93
CA LYS A 138 9.35 12.71 7.95
C LYS A 138 10.82 12.60 8.31
N LYS A 139 11.19 11.72 9.23
CA LYS A 139 12.61 11.47 9.58
C LYS A 139 13.40 10.84 8.43
N LEU A 140 12.77 9.95 7.64
CA LEU A 140 13.38 9.43 6.41
C LEU A 140 13.59 10.57 5.39
N GLU A 141 12.57 11.40 5.22
CA GLU A 141 12.55 12.50 4.25
C GLU A 141 13.63 13.57 4.53
N GLU A 142 14.11 13.71 5.78
CA GLU A 142 15.28 14.56 6.10
C GLU A 142 16.55 14.15 5.34
N LYS A 143 16.63 12.89 4.87
CA LYS A 143 17.79 12.35 4.17
C LYS A 143 17.56 12.21 2.67
N LYS A 144 16.45 11.61 2.29
CA LYS A 144 16.06 11.33 0.89
C LYS A 144 14.55 11.39 0.75
N PRO A 145 14.02 11.72 -0.43
CA PRO A 145 12.60 11.62 -0.71
C PRO A 145 12.03 10.23 -0.39
N VAL A 146 10.75 10.18 -0.06
CA VAL A 146 10.05 8.95 0.32
C VAL A 146 8.93 8.66 -0.67
N ILE A 147 8.86 7.41 -1.11
CA ILE A 147 7.71 6.81 -1.79
C ILE A 147 7.08 5.85 -0.78
N VAL A 148 5.86 6.13 -0.34
CA VAL A 148 5.13 5.25 0.57
C VAL A 148 3.89 4.69 -0.13
N THR A 149 3.68 3.38 -0.01
CA THR A 149 2.55 2.69 -0.63
C THR A 149 2.02 1.57 0.25
N GLY A 150 0.75 1.26 0.07
CA GLY A 150 0.11 0.12 0.70
C GLY A 150 -1.35 0.36 1.04
N ASP A 151 -1.92 -0.61 1.77
CA ASP A 151 -3.25 -0.51 2.33
C ASP A 151 -3.25 0.43 3.54
N MET A 152 -3.69 1.67 3.29
CA MET A 152 -3.81 2.71 4.32
C MET A 152 -5.08 2.55 5.18
N ASN A 153 -5.93 1.58 4.86
CA ASN A 153 -7.17 1.29 5.57
C ASN A 153 -8.06 2.53 5.80
N VAL A 154 -8.03 3.49 4.86
CA VAL A 154 -8.86 4.71 4.91
C VAL A 154 -9.24 5.18 3.52
N ALA A 155 -10.50 5.48 3.29
CA ALA A 155 -10.96 6.29 2.16
C ALA A 155 -10.90 7.77 2.58
N HIS A 156 -10.07 8.59 1.90
CA HIS A 156 -9.78 9.95 2.36
C HIS A 156 -10.97 10.88 2.23
N LYS A 157 -11.54 10.97 1.02
CA LYS A 157 -12.64 11.89 0.69
C LYS A 157 -13.92 11.14 0.33
N GLU A 158 -15.05 11.84 0.29
CA GLU A 158 -16.33 11.25 -0.09
C GLU A 158 -16.33 10.62 -1.49
N ILE A 159 -15.50 11.12 -2.40
CA ILE A 159 -15.28 10.57 -3.75
C ILE A 159 -14.56 9.21 -3.72
N ASP A 160 -13.88 8.86 -2.62
CA ASP A 160 -13.07 7.66 -2.49
C ASP A 160 -13.87 6.41 -2.05
N LEU A 161 -15.18 6.53 -1.86
CA LEU A 161 -16.05 5.39 -1.60
C LEU A 161 -17.47 5.58 -2.13
N LYS A 162 -18.15 4.45 -2.40
CA LYS A 162 -19.49 4.46 -3.03
C LYS A 162 -20.58 5.07 -2.16
N ASN A 163 -20.57 4.87 -0.85
CA ASN A 163 -21.67 5.26 0.05
C ASN A 163 -21.14 6.07 1.25
N PRO A 164 -20.63 7.29 1.07
CA PRO A 164 -19.96 8.05 2.14
C PRO A 164 -20.89 8.34 3.32
N LYS A 165 -22.15 8.74 3.07
CA LYS A 165 -23.08 9.13 4.14
C LYS A 165 -23.36 8.03 5.15
N THR A 166 -23.45 6.78 4.70
CA THR A 166 -23.75 5.63 5.58
C THR A 166 -22.52 5.06 6.26
N ASN A 167 -21.32 5.42 5.80
CA ASN A 167 -20.05 4.86 6.29
C ASN A 167 -19.24 5.82 7.19
N ARG A 168 -19.70 7.04 7.44
CA ARG A 168 -18.95 8.07 8.16
C ARG A 168 -18.53 7.70 9.58
N LYS A 169 -19.14 6.67 10.18
CA LYS A 169 -18.78 6.15 11.51
C LYS A 169 -18.21 4.74 11.46
N ASN A 170 -17.90 4.23 10.28
CA ASN A 170 -17.32 2.92 10.10
C ASN A 170 -15.80 3.00 10.01
N ALA A 171 -15.11 1.95 10.46
CA ALA A 171 -13.66 1.81 10.28
C ALA A 171 -13.27 2.03 8.82
N GLY A 172 -12.24 2.84 8.59
CA GLY A 172 -11.77 3.24 7.28
C GLY A 172 -12.43 4.50 6.70
N PHE A 173 -13.43 5.10 7.40
CA PHE A 173 -14.04 6.37 6.96
C PHE A 173 -14.51 7.27 8.10
N THR A 174 -13.97 7.10 9.29
CA THR A 174 -14.21 8.03 10.40
C THR A 174 -13.53 9.37 10.13
N ASP A 175 -14.02 10.43 10.77
CA ASP A 175 -13.43 11.77 10.63
C ASP A 175 -11.99 11.79 11.19
N GLU A 176 -11.71 10.98 12.23
CA GLU A 176 -10.39 10.82 12.83
C GLU A 176 -9.40 10.18 11.85
N GLU A 177 -9.75 9.04 11.24
CA GLU A 177 -8.89 8.35 10.26
C GLU A 177 -8.61 9.22 9.04
N ARG A 178 -9.63 9.87 8.50
CA ARG A 178 -9.51 10.81 7.38
C ARG A 178 -8.67 12.03 7.74
N GLY A 179 -8.81 12.52 8.97
CA GLY A 179 -8.00 13.61 9.51
C GLY A 179 -6.52 13.24 9.54
N LYS A 180 -6.17 12.03 10.01
CA LYS A 180 -4.78 11.55 10.00
C LYS A 180 -4.19 11.42 8.60
N PHE A 181 -4.97 10.96 7.63
CA PHE A 181 -4.51 10.94 6.24
C PHE A 181 -4.33 12.35 5.67
N THR A 182 -5.20 13.31 6.03
CA THR A 182 -5.01 14.73 5.69
C THR A 182 -3.71 15.27 6.30
N GLU A 183 -3.42 14.97 7.58
CA GLU A 183 -2.18 15.37 8.24
C GLU A 183 -0.93 14.78 7.54
N LEU A 184 -1.02 13.55 6.99
CA LEU A 184 0.06 12.96 6.19
C LEU A 184 0.30 13.78 4.91
N LEU A 185 -0.74 14.12 4.18
CA LEU A 185 -0.62 14.94 2.96
C LEU A 185 -0.12 16.36 3.28
N ASP A 186 -0.65 16.98 4.32
CA ASP A 186 -0.22 18.32 4.77
C ASP A 186 1.24 18.35 5.25
N ALA A 187 1.79 17.19 5.64
CA ALA A 187 3.20 17.04 5.98
C ALA A 187 4.13 17.03 4.76
N GLY A 188 3.60 17.18 3.53
CA GLY A 188 4.38 17.29 2.29
C GLY A 188 4.35 16.02 1.42
N PHE A 189 3.31 15.19 1.56
CA PHE A 189 3.10 14.03 0.70
C PHE A 189 1.98 14.26 -0.32
N ILE A 190 2.13 13.72 -1.52
CA ILE A 190 1.17 13.80 -2.62
C ILE A 190 0.46 12.45 -2.74
N ASP A 191 -0.87 12.42 -2.68
CA ASP A 191 -1.69 11.31 -3.17
C ASP A 191 -1.60 11.28 -4.70
N THR A 192 -0.80 10.38 -5.26
CA THR A 192 -0.46 10.37 -6.68
C THR A 192 -1.66 10.17 -7.57
N PHE A 193 -2.62 9.30 -7.19
CA PHE A 193 -3.83 9.09 -7.98
C PHE A 193 -4.68 10.36 -8.02
N ARG A 194 -4.87 11.07 -6.91
CA ARG A 194 -5.62 12.32 -6.89
C ARG A 194 -4.86 13.50 -7.50
N TYR A 195 -3.55 13.41 -7.58
CA TYR A 195 -2.74 14.38 -8.34
C TYR A 195 -3.06 14.32 -9.84
N PHE A 196 -3.11 13.13 -10.43
CA PHE A 196 -3.44 12.96 -11.85
C PHE A 196 -4.94 13.03 -12.14
N TYR A 197 -5.76 12.51 -11.24
CA TYR A 197 -7.20 12.30 -11.44
C TYR A 197 -8.02 12.86 -10.28
N PRO A 198 -7.99 14.20 -10.04
CA PRO A 198 -8.57 14.83 -8.86
C PRO A 198 -10.08 14.57 -8.71
N ASP A 199 -10.80 14.53 -9.83
CA ASP A 199 -12.27 14.46 -9.85
C ASP A 199 -12.80 13.12 -10.39
N ARG A 200 -11.93 12.11 -10.60
CA ARG A 200 -12.35 10.83 -11.17
C ARG A 200 -13.09 10.00 -10.13
N GLU A 201 -14.38 9.86 -10.34
CA GLU A 201 -15.29 9.10 -9.48
C GLU A 201 -15.33 7.60 -9.83
N GLY A 202 -15.76 6.77 -8.85
CA GLY A 202 -16.08 5.37 -9.08
C GLY A 202 -14.88 4.46 -9.31
N ILE A 203 -13.67 4.94 -9.02
CA ILE A 203 -12.45 4.15 -9.07
C ILE A 203 -12.04 3.80 -7.65
N TYR A 204 -12.06 2.51 -7.36
CA TYR A 204 -11.81 1.96 -6.03
C TYR A 204 -10.74 0.88 -6.09
N SER A 205 -10.11 0.60 -4.96
CA SER A 205 -9.08 -0.44 -4.84
C SER A 205 -9.53 -1.66 -4.03
N TRP A 206 -10.61 -1.52 -3.25
CA TRP A 206 -11.15 -2.58 -2.40
C TRP A 206 -12.68 -2.72 -2.51
N TRP A 207 -13.17 -3.97 -2.43
CA TRP A 207 -14.60 -4.31 -2.39
C TRP A 207 -14.84 -5.47 -1.42
N SER A 208 -15.81 -5.31 -0.53
CA SER A 208 -16.22 -6.41 0.33
C SER A 208 -16.64 -7.66 -0.48
N TYR A 209 -16.25 -8.84 -0.02
CA TYR A 209 -16.77 -10.10 -0.60
C TYR A 209 -18.30 -10.27 -0.44
N ARG A 210 -18.93 -9.46 0.43
CA ARG A 210 -20.36 -9.55 0.71
C ARG A 210 -21.18 -8.81 -0.35
N PHE A 211 -22.39 -9.31 -0.61
CA PHE A 211 -23.41 -8.64 -1.42
C PHE A 211 -23.00 -8.34 -2.89
N SER A 212 -22.06 -9.09 -3.44
CA SER A 212 -21.51 -8.85 -4.79
C SER A 212 -21.01 -7.41 -4.97
N ALA A 213 -20.32 -6.87 -3.96
CA ALA A 213 -19.93 -5.47 -3.92
C ALA A 213 -19.08 -5.07 -5.13
N ARG A 214 -18.13 -5.92 -5.57
CA ARG A 214 -17.27 -5.63 -6.72
C ARG A 214 -18.07 -5.55 -8.03
N ALA A 215 -19.01 -6.48 -8.26
CA ALA A 215 -19.88 -6.46 -9.45
C ALA A 215 -20.80 -5.23 -9.51
N LYS A 216 -21.15 -4.66 -8.36
CA LYS A 216 -21.94 -3.42 -8.23
C LYS A 216 -21.09 -2.16 -8.15
N ASN A 217 -19.78 -2.30 -8.19
CA ASN A 217 -18.81 -1.27 -7.92
C ASN A 217 -19.11 -0.49 -6.62
N ALA A 218 -19.49 -1.22 -5.55
CA ALA A 218 -19.66 -0.66 -4.21
C ALA A 218 -18.36 -0.78 -3.43
N GLY A 219 -17.34 -0.05 -3.87
CA GLY A 219 -15.97 -0.14 -3.41
C GLY A 219 -15.49 1.09 -2.63
N TRP A 220 -14.25 0.98 -2.15
CA TRP A 220 -13.49 2.00 -1.44
C TRP A 220 -12.09 2.09 -2.03
N ARG A 221 -11.52 3.27 -2.13
CA ARG A 221 -10.11 3.48 -2.44
C ARG A 221 -9.36 3.63 -1.12
N ILE A 222 -8.65 2.60 -0.73
CA ILE A 222 -7.93 2.51 0.54
C ILE A 222 -6.46 2.13 0.36
N ASP A 223 -6.06 1.79 -0.85
CA ASP A 223 -4.67 1.56 -1.25
C ASP A 223 -4.14 2.80 -1.98
N TYR A 224 -2.93 3.22 -1.64
CA TYR A 224 -2.36 4.49 -2.12
C TYR A 224 -0.90 4.36 -2.46
N PHE A 225 -0.46 5.16 -3.44
CA PHE A 225 0.90 5.66 -3.53
C PHE A 225 0.90 7.12 -3.09
N CYS A 226 1.68 7.42 -2.05
CA CYS A 226 1.97 8.79 -1.64
C CYS A 226 3.47 9.04 -1.75
N VAL A 227 3.86 10.18 -2.31
CA VAL A 227 5.27 10.52 -2.51
C VAL A 227 5.59 11.87 -1.92
N SER A 228 6.85 12.07 -1.49
CA SER A 228 7.36 13.38 -1.10
C SER A 228 7.14 14.41 -2.20
N GLU A 229 6.74 15.63 -1.85
CA GLU A 229 6.53 16.75 -2.80
C GLU A 229 7.73 16.97 -3.74
N SER A 230 8.95 16.69 -3.27
CA SER A 230 10.19 16.80 -4.06
C SER A 230 10.28 15.82 -5.24
N LEU A 231 9.46 14.76 -5.25
CA LEU A 231 9.37 13.80 -6.37
C LEU A 231 8.30 14.16 -7.41
N LYS A 232 7.57 15.24 -7.21
CA LYS A 232 6.42 15.61 -8.03
C LYS A 232 6.70 15.65 -9.53
N GLU A 233 7.82 16.25 -9.91
CA GLU A 233 8.19 16.41 -11.32
C GLU A 233 8.64 15.09 -11.98
N ARG A 234 8.89 14.06 -11.19
CA ARG A 234 9.24 12.71 -11.66
C ARG A 234 8.01 11.83 -11.91
N LEU A 235 6.83 12.24 -11.47
CA LEU A 235 5.58 11.48 -11.61
C LEU A 235 5.13 11.45 -13.08
N LYS A 236 4.80 10.26 -13.59
CA LYS A 236 4.29 10.04 -14.96
C LYS A 236 2.82 9.66 -14.96
N ASP A 237 2.44 8.66 -14.17
CA ASP A 237 1.05 8.19 -14.07
C ASP A 237 0.83 7.42 -12.76
N ALA A 238 -0.42 7.33 -12.33
CA ALA A 238 -0.86 6.51 -11.20
C ALA A 238 -2.13 5.77 -11.56
N LYS A 239 -2.14 4.43 -11.44
CA LYS A 239 -3.22 3.58 -11.91
C LYS A 239 -3.81 2.74 -10.77
N ILE A 240 -5.09 2.46 -10.89
CA ILE A 240 -5.81 1.48 -10.06
C ILE A 240 -6.32 0.41 -11.02
N LEU A 241 -5.78 -0.81 -10.93
CA LEU A 241 -5.96 -1.88 -11.91
C LEU A 241 -7.23 -2.69 -11.57
N THR A 242 -8.38 -2.06 -11.69
CA THR A 242 -9.70 -2.58 -11.25
C THR A 242 -10.08 -3.92 -11.88
N ASP A 243 -9.54 -4.26 -13.05
CA ASP A 243 -9.84 -5.49 -13.78
C ASP A 243 -9.00 -6.69 -13.32
N VAL A 244 -7.95 -6.46 -12.52
CA VAL A 244 -7.14 -7.54 -11.95
C VAL A 244 -7.90 -8.19 -10.81
N MET A 245 -8.17 -9.48 -10.96
CA MET A 245 -8.96 -10.29 -10.04
C MET A 245 -8.06 -11.19 -9.20
N GLY A 246 -8.60 -11.77 -8.12
CA GLY A 246 -7.90 -12.74 -7.26
C GLY A 246 -7.85 -12.35 -5.78
N SER A 247 -8.20 -11.10 -5.46
CA SER A 247 -8.30 -10.57 -4.10
C SER A 247 -9.56 -9.69 -3.96
N ASP A 248 -9.91 -9.31 -2.74
CA ASP A 248 -10.87 -8.24 -2.46
C ASP A 248 -10.29 -6.84 -2.71
N HIS A 249 -8.97 -6.75 -2.87
CA HIS A 249 -8.30 -5.58 -3.43
C HIS A 249 -7.94 -5.80 -4.91
N CYS A 250 -7.71 -4.72 -5.64
CA CYS A 250 -6.99 -4.75 -6.90
C CYS A 250 -5.63 -4.05 -6.74
N PRO A 251 -4.65 -4.38 -7.59
CA PRO A 251 -3.36 -3.72 -7.57
C PRO A 251 -3.47 -2.23 -7.92
N ILE A 252 -2.54 -1.46 -7.39
CA ILE A 252 -2.28 -0.09 -7.82
C ILE A 252 -0.86 0.02 -8.37
N GLU A 253 -0.66 0.94 -9.29
CA GLU A 253 0.60 1.12 -10.03
C GLU A 253 0.98 2.60 -10.02
N LEU A 254 2.27 2.88 -9.88
CA LEU A 254 2.87 4.20 -10.01
C LEU A 254 4.01 4.12 -11.02
N ASP A 255 3.95 4.96 -12.04
CA ASP A 255 5.01 5.16 -13.03
C ASP A 255 5.71 6.51 -12.77
N MET A 256 7.04 6.50 -12.72
CA MET A 256 7.84 7.71 -12.54
C MET A 256 9.24 7.57 -13.16
N ASP A 257 9.94 8.72 -13.37
CA ASP A 257 11.33 8.78 -13.84
C ASP A 257 12.34 8.41 -12.76
#